data_863744d752d31d110eaa4e3dfa3b9409
#
_entry.id   863744d752d31d110eaa4e3dfa3b9409
#
_cell.length_a   1.000
_cell.length_b   1.000
_cell.length_c   1.000
_cell.angle_alpha   90.00
_cell.angle_beta   90.00
_cell.angle_gamma   90.00
#
_symmetry.space_group_name_H-M   'P 1'
#
loop_
_entity.id
_entity.type
_entity.pdbx_description
1 polymer ?
#
loop_
_entity_poly.entity_id
_entity_poly.type
_entity_poly.pdbx_seq_one_letter_code
_entity_poly.pdbx_strand_id
1 'polypeptide(L)'
;IPQGDWSSDVCSSDLIEQRLIEYYEGKLEGTAYDEVKAWIASSEENRRMARRIYSLLLAVDVHQVSKEIDTEKALKKVKGRKIAQKKSISWWEWGQRAAAILILPLIGLLIWQQSRMQSASPVAETLEIRTNPGMTTRLHLPDGTYVCLNSGSTLTYPSSFTGDTRSVYLVGEAYFEVAPNTQHRFIVHTPSQSAVEVYGTHFNIEAYPDDPNITTTLTEGKVGFLYKEGTITKRTMLDPGQKLIYDTTNQRLSRHLTSGLSELSWTEGKIIFENTPLPEALHMLGKRFNVDFIVKNTKLNDSRFTGTFTTQRLEKILKYFEISSRIRWRYLNDPDIHQEKMRIEIY
;
A
#
# COMPACT_ATOMS: atom_id res chain seq x y z
N ILE A 1 -5.04 -17.99 -50.52
CA ILE A 1 -6.03 -18.44 -49.53
C ILE A 1 -6.96 -17.26 -49.24
N PRO A 2 -8.27 -17.29 -49.60
CA PRO A 2 -9.13 -16.13 -49.43
C PRO A 2 -9.53 -15.97 -47.94
N GLN A 3 -9.30 -14.80 -47.40
CA GLN A 3 -9.91 -14.32 -46.16
C GLN A 3 -11.41 -14.12 -46.40
N GLY A 4 -12.24 -14.96 -45.81
CA GLY A 4 -13.68 -14.75 -45.73
C GLY A 4 -13.98 -13.67 -44.69
N ASP A 5 -14.55 -12.60 -45.18
CA ASP A 5 -15.06 -11.45 -44.46
C ASP A 5 -16.28 -11.87 -43.61
N TRP A 6 -16.16 -11.85 -42.27
CA TRP A 6 -17.19 -12.25 -41.32
C TRP A 6 -17.88 -11.04 -40.67
N SER A 7 -18.09 -9.99 -41.44
CA SER A 7 -18.85 -8.84 -40.97
C SER A 7 -20.17 -8.70 -41.72
N SER A 8 -21.24 -8.72 -40.91
CA SER A 8 -22.64 -8.44 -41.17
C SER A 8 -23.53 -9.66 -41.47
N ASP A 9 -24.34 -10.03 -40.48
CA ASP A 9 -25.80 -9.98 -40.52
C ASP A 9 -26.41 -10.89 -39.45
N VAL A 10 -27.57 -10.57 -38.93
CA VAL A 10 -28.36 -11.22 -37.87
C VAL A 10 -28.66 -12.71 -38.13
N CYS A 11 -28.34 -13.24 -39.30
CA CYS A 11 -28.43 -14.67 -39.63
C CYS A 11 -27.21 -15.53 -39.22
N SER A 12 -26.14 -14.92 -38.74
CA SER A 12 -24.91 -15.67 -38.43
C SER A 12 -24.87 -16.25 -37.01
N SER A 13 -25.66 -15.73 -36.07
CA SER A 13 -25.71 -16.25 -34.70
C SER A 13 -26.37 -17.63 -34.64
N ASP A 14 -27.47 -17.82 -35.33
CA ASP A 14 -28.21 -19.10 -35.33
C ASP A 14 -27.37 -20.23 -35.95
N LEU A 15 -26.59 -19.91 -36.98
CA LEU A 15 -25.72 -20.89 -37.65
C LEU A 15 -24.54 -21.30 -36.75
N ILE A 16 -24.01 -20.35 -35.96
CA ILE A 16 -22.92 -20.63 -35.03
C ILE A 16 -23.42 -21.43 -33.83
N GLU A 17 -24.61 -21.12 -33.32
CA GLU A 17 -25.23 -21.87 -32.22
C GLU A 17 -25.51 -23.32 -32.64
N GLN A 18 -26.00 -23.53 -33.83
CA GLN A 18 -26.23 -24.87 -34.38
C GLN A 18 -24.93 -25.67 -34.53
N ARG A 19 -23.85 -25.04 -35.02
CA ARG A 19 -22.53 -25.69 -35.13
C ARG A 19 -21.92 -25.99 -33.76
N LEU A 20 -22.13 -25.17 -32.75
CA LEU A 20 -21.70 -25.44 -31.38
C LEU A 20 -22.46 -26.62 -30.77
N ILE A 21 -23.75 -26.77 -31.06
CA ILE A 21 -24.54 -27.93 -30.63
C ILE A 21 -23.97 -29.21 -31.28
N GLU A 22 -23.76 -29.23 -32.60
CA GLU A 22 -23.16 -30.36 -33.29
C GLU A 22 -21.76 -30.71 -32.83
N TYR A 23 -20.97 -29.70 -32.46
CA TYR A 23 -19.64 -29.88 -31.85
C TYR A 23 -19.69 -30.60 -30.52
N TYR A 24 -20.60 -30.20 -29.61
CA TYR A 24 -20.72 -30.82 -28.30
C TYR A 24 -21.46 -32.18 -28.36
N GLU A 25 -22.28 -32.42 -29.34
CA GLU A 25 -22.91 -33.75 -29.61
C GLU A 25 -21.95 -34.71 -30.30
N GLY A 26 -20.74 -34.29 -30.66
CA GLY A 26 -19.74 -35.11 -31.34
C GLY A 26 -20.07 -35.45 -32.79
N LYS A 27 -20.90 -34.65 -33.46
CA LYS A 27 -21.35 -34.85 -34.84
C LYS A 27 -20.45 -34.19 -35.89
N LEU A 28 -19.48 -33.34 -35.46
CA LEU A 28 -18.53 -32.68 -36.33
C LEU A 28 -17.24 -33.46 -36.46
N GLU A 29 -16.75 -33.66 -37.70
CA GLU A 29 -15.47 -34.31 -38.00
C GLU A 29 -14.62 -33.45 -38.95
N GLY A 30 -13.29 -33.66 -38.94
CA GLY A 30 -12.36 -33.05 -39.87
C GLY A 30 -12.22 -31.54 -39.72
N THR A 31 -12.19 -30.83 -40.86
CA THR A 31 -11.94 -29.37 -40.88
C THR A 31 -13.01 -28.55 -40.15
N ALA A 32 -14.26 -29.02 -40.15
CA ALA A 32 -15.35 -28.33 -39.47
C ALA A 32 -15.20 -28.35 -37.94
N TYR A 33 -14.66 -29.42 -37.37
CA TYR A 33 -14.34 -29.52 -35.95
C TYR A 33 -13.22 -28.54 -35.56
N ASP A 34 -12.16 -28.45 -36.36
CA ASP A 34 -11.04 -27.57 -36.11
C ASP A 34 -11.43 -26.09 -36.25
N GLU A 35 -12.31 -25.74 -37.16
CA GLU A 35 -12.85 -24.40 -37.34
C GLU A 35 -13.63 -23.93 -36.09
N VAL A 36 -14.54 -24.75 -35.57
CA VAL A 36 -15.32 -24.44 -34.37
C VAL A 36 -14.41 -24.32 -33.15
N LYS A 37 -13.41 -25.21 -33.02
CA LYS A 37 -12.44 -25.16 -31.95
C LYS A 37 -11.57 -23.88 -31.99
N ALA A 38 -11.14 -23.47 -33.18
CA ALA A 38 -10.40 -22.24 -33.40
C ALA A 38 -11.27 -21.01 -33.08
N TRP A 39 -12.56 -21.04 -33.49
CA TRP A 39 -13.52 -19.99 -33.20
C TRP A 39 -13.74 -19.83 -31.67
N ILE A 40 -13.91 -20.93 -30.94
CA ILE A 40 -14.03 -20.92 -29.48
C ILE A 40 -12.76 -20.29 -28.82
N ALA A 41 -11.59 -20.57 -29.38
CA ALA A 41 -10.32 -20.07 -28.86
C ALA A 41 -10.04 -18.60 -29.19
N SER A 42 -10.70 -18.04 -30.20
CA SER A 42 -10.38 -16.72 -30.76
C SER A 42 -10.77 -15.54 -29.86
N SER A 43 -11.80 -15.68 -29.02
CA SER A 43 -12.20 -14.62 -28.08
C SER A 43 -12.78 -15.17 -26.76
N GLU A 44 -12.74 -14.37 -25.70
CA GLU A 44 -13.36 -14.72 -24.42
C GLU A 44 -14.90 -14.72 -24.51
N GLU A 45 -15.46 -13.94 -25.40
CA GLU A 45 -16.88 -13.86 -25.64
C GLU A 45 -17.39 -15.14 -26.30
N ASN A 46 -16.67 -15.68 -27.28
CA ASN A 46 -16.94 -16.95 -27.91
C ASN A 46 -16.84 -18.13 -26.92
N ARG A 47 -15.88 -18.10 -26.02
CA ARG A 47 -15.78 -19.11 -24.95
C ARG A 47 -16.96 -19.06 -23.98
N ARG A 48 -17.49 -17.86 -23.68
CA ARG A 48 -18.69 -17.72 -22.84
C ARG A 48 -19.93 -18.25 -23.53
N MET A 49 -20.10 -17.99 -24.83
CA MET A 49 -21.18 -18.50 -25.62
C MET A 49 -21.14 -20.03 -25.70
N ALA A 50 -20.01 -20.61 -26.01
CA ALA A 50 -19.80 -22.05 -26.04
C ALA A 50 -20.12 -22.73 -24.70
N ARG A 51 -19.69 -22.17 -23.59
CA ARG A 51 -20.01 -22.67 -22.23
C ARG A 51 -21.51 -22.59 -21.93
N ARG A 52 -22.20 -21.56 -22.40
CA ARG A 52 -23.64 -21.39 -22.18
C ARG A 52 -24.41 -22.47 -22.94
N ILE A 53 -24.08 -22.74 -24.21
CA ILE A 53 -24.72 -23.78 -25.04
C ILE A 53 -24.45 -25.17 -24.45
N TYR A 54 -23.21 -25.45 -24.02
CA TYR A 54 -22.87 -26.71 -23.34
C TYR A 54 -23.69 -26.94 -22.08
N SER A 55 -23.88 -25.91 -21.26
CA SER A 55 -24.68 -26.02 -20.03
C SER A 55 -26.18 -26.26 -20.32
N LEU A 56 -26.71 -25.71 -21.41
CA LEU A 56 -28.09 -25.95 -21.84
C LEU A 56 -28.28 -27.40 -22.36
N LEU A 57 -27.33 -27.92 -23.14
CA LEU A 57 -27.35 -29.31 -23.60
C LEU A 57 -27.33 -30.32 -22.43
N LEU A 58 -26.44 -30.08 -21.46
CA LEU A 58 -26.39 -30.89 -20.24
C LEU A 58 -27.70 -30.84 -19.44
N ALA A 59 -28.36 -29.69 -19.37
CA ALA A 59 -29.65 -29.54 -18.68
C ALA A 59 -30.77 -30.31 -19.37
N VAL A 60 -30.78 -30.38 -20.72
CA VAL A 60 -31.76 -31.16 -21.52
C VAL A 60 -31.54 -32.66 -21.29
N ASP A 61 -30.29 -33.14 -21.36
CA ASP A 61 -29.95 -34.54 -21.09
C ASP A 61 -30.37 -35.01 -19.69
N VAL A 62 -30.08 -34.19 -18.67
CA VAL A 62 -30.52 -34.47 -17.30
C VAL A 62 -32.02 -34.54 -17.18
N HIS A 63 -32.75 -33.71 -17.91
CA HIS A 63 -34.24 -33.73 -17.92
C HIS A 63 -34.82 -34.97 -18.58
N GLN A 64 -34.23 -35.47 -19.68
CA GLN A 64 -34.64 -36.70 -20.34
C GLN A 64 -34.36 -37.92 -19.46
N VAL A 65 -33.18 -38.05 -18.86
CA VAL A 65 -32.84 -39.14 -17.97
C VAL A 65 -33.73 -39.14 -16.72
N SER A 66 -34.10 -37.97 -16.21
CA SER A 66 -35.01 -37.83 -15.05
C SER A 66 -36.44 -38.30 -15.33
N LYS A 67 -36.92 -38.26 -16.60
CA LYS A 67 -38.26 -38.74 -16.98
C LYS A 67 -38.38 -40.26 -17.11
N GLU A 68 -37.26 -40.96 -17.35
CA GLU A 68 -37.26 -42.41 -17.49
C GLU A 68 -37.14 -43.17 -16.18
N ILE A 69 -36.81 -42.48 -15.09
CA ILE A 69 -36.64 -43.09 -13.76
C ILE A 69 -38.00 -43.08 -13.04
N ASP A 70 -38.67 -44.23 -13.03
CA ASP A 70 -39.88 -44.46 -12.22
C ASP A 70 -39.50 -44.60 -10.72
N THR A 71 -39.45 -43.43 -10.09
CA THR A 71 -39.06 -43.30 -8.67
C THR A 71 -40.04 -44.02 -7.73
N GLU A 72 -41.33 -44.21 -8.13
CA GLU A 72 -42.31 -44.93 -7.30
C GLU A 72 -42.07 -46.45 -7.29
N LYS A 73 -41.68 -47.05 -8.44
CA LYS A 73 -41.30 -48.47 -8.49
C LYS A 73 -40.02 -48.77 -7.73
N ALA A 74 -39.03 -47.83 -7.77
CA ALA A 74 -37.82 -47.97 -7.03
C ALA A 74 -38.11 -47.90 -5.52
N LEU A 75 -38.99 -46.99 -5.08
CA LEU A 75 -39.36 -46.83 -3.66
C LEU A 75 -40.18 -48.05 -3.12
N LYS A 76 -41.06 -48.62 -3.90
CA LYS A 76 -41.80 -49.83 -3.53
C LYS A 76 -40.88 -51.04 -3.40
N LYS A 77 -39.86 -51.18 -4.23
CA LYS A 77 -38.88 -52.27 -4.20
C LYS A 77 -37.98 -52.18 -2.96
N VAL A 78 -37.70 -50.98 -2.48
CA VAL A 78 -36.90 -50.75 -1.27
C VAL A 78 -37.77 -50.95 -0.02
N LYS A 79 -39.04 -50.52 -0.01
CA LYS A 79 -39.95 -50.71 1.13
C LYS A 79 -40.33 -52.18 1.33
N GLY A 80 -40.47 -52.97 0.22
CA GLY A 80 -40.82 -54.39 0.29
C GLY A 80 -39.71 -55.29 0.87
N ARG A 81 -38.48 -54.86 0.96
CA ARG A 81 -37.32 -55.59 1.51
C ARG A 81 -37.09 -55.38 3.01
N LYS A 82 -37.91 -54.54 3.67
CA LYS A 82 -37.68 -54.18 5.09
C LYS A 82 -38.50 -55.03 6.11
N ILE A 83 -39.19 -56.10 5.68
CA ILE A 83 -39.93 -56.96 6.58
C ILE A 83 -39.22 -58.32 6.65
N ALA A 84 -38.53 -58.58 7.71
CA ALA A 84 -37.95 -59.81 8.25
C ALA A 84 -36.41 -59.89 8.24
N GLN A 85 -35.79 -59.05 9.04
CA GLN A 85 -34.53 -59.43 9.67
C GLN A 85 -34.59 -59.07 11.15
N LYS A 86 -34.71 -60.03 11.99
CA LYS A 86 -34.41 -59.91 13.42
C LYS A 86 -32.99 -59.45 13.55
N LYS A 87 -32.81 -58.18 13.90
CA LYS A 87 -31.48 -57.60 14.14
C LYS A 87 -30.92 -58.22 15.41
N SER A 88 -30.00 -59.17 15.26
CA SER A 88 -28.97 -59.33 16.30
C SER A 88 -28.16 -58.05 16.28
N ILE A 89 -28.17 -57.31 17.39
CA ILE A 89 -27.36 -56.09 17.56
C ILE A 89 -25.92 -56.57 17.51
N SER A 90 -25.28 -56.40 16.36
CA SER A 90 -23.87 -56.71 16.14
C SER A 90 -23.02 -55.75 17.01
N TRP A 91 -22.07 -56.34 17.75
CA TRP A 91 -21.07 -55.55 18.50
C TRP A 91 -20.43 -54.46 17.68
N TRP A 92 -20.39 -54.61 16.36
CA TRP A 92 -19.91 -53.61 15.39
C TRP A 92 -20.82 -52.35 15.33
N GLU A 93 -22.16 -52.52 15.42
CA GLU A 93 -23.08 -51.36 15.45
C GLU A 93 -22.94 -50.55 16.75
N TRP A 94 -22.56 -51.20 17.81
CA TRP A 94 -22.25 -50.54 19.09
C TRP A 94 -20.93 -49.74 18.99
N GLY A 95 -19.91 -50.32 18.35
CA GLY A 95 -18.64 -49.65 18.08
C GLY A 95 -18.79 -48.40 17.20
N GLN A 96 -19.64 -48.44 16.16
CA GLN A 96 -19.92 -47.29 15.31
C GLN A 96 -20.64 -46.14 16.04
N ARG A 97 -21.56 -46.48 16.97
CA ARG A 97 -22.25 -45.49 17.80
C ARG A 97 -21.31 -44.87 18.83
N ALA A 98 -20.44 -45.65 19.42
CA ALA A 98 -19.43 -45.18 20.36
C ALA A 98 -18.40 -44.27 19.64
N ALA A 99 -17.99 -44.61 18.39
CA ALA A 99 -17.12 -43.80 17.58
C ALA A 99 -17.74 -42.44 17.24
N ALA A 100 -19.05 -42.40 16.89
CA ALA A 100 -19.74 -41.13 16.60
C ALA A 100 -19.82 -40.20 17.82
N ILE A 101 -20.00 -40.81 19.04
CA ILE A 101 -20.04 -40.04 20.30
C ILE A 101 -18.66 -39.44 20.64
N LEU A 102 -17.56 -40.10 20.23
CA LEU A 102 -16.19 -39.61 20.46
C LEU A 102 -15.71 -38.66 19.38
N ILE A 103 -16.14 -38.85 18.11
CA ILE A 103 -15.72 -38.02 16.97
C ILE A 103 -16.33 -36.61 17.03
N LEU A 104 -17.61 -36.49 17.43
CA LEU A 104 -18.26 -35.18 17.49
C LEU A 104 -17.59 -34.20 18.49
N PRO A 105 -17.28 -34.60 19.75
CA PRO A 105 -16.55 -33.72 20.67
C PRO A 105 -15.12 -33.48 20.20
N LEU A 106 -14.46 -34.45 19.53
CA LEU A 106 -13.12 -34.27 18.98
C LEU A 106 -13.12 -33.23 17.84
N ILE A 107 -14.10 -33.30 16.94
CA ILE A 107 -14.30 -32.30 15.89
C ILE A 107 -14.61 -30.93 16.51
N GLY A 108 -15.49 -30.89 17.51
CA GLY A 108 -15.78 -29.67 18.28
C GLY A 108 -14.54 -29.09 18.95
N LEU A 109 -13.69 -29.96 19.53
CA LEU A 109 -12.42 -29.52 20.13
C LEU A 109 -11.43 -29.01 19.09
N LEU A 110 -11.34 -29.66 17.92
CA LEU A 110 -10.49 -29.22 16.82
C LEU A 110 -10.96 -27.86 16.23
N ILE A 111 -12.27 -27.70 16.04
CA ILE A 111 -12.85 -26.44 15.60
C ILE A 111 -12.59 -25.34 16.64
N TRP A 112 -12.77 -25.65 17.92
CA TRP A 112 -12.49 -24.70 19.00
C TRP A 112 -11.02 -24.35 19.12
N GLN A 113 -10.12 -25.32 18.94
CA GLN A 113 -8.68 -25.11 18.91
C GLN A 113 -8.27 -24.27 17.69
N GLN A 114 -8.85 -24.55 16.51
CA GLN A 114 -8.64 -23.79 15.29
C GLN A 114 -9.16 -22.34 15.42
N SER A 115 -10.32 -22.14 16.04
CA SER A 115 -10.86 -20.81 16.33
C SER A 115 -9.97 -20.03 17.31
N ARG A 116 -9.37 -20.70 18.30
CA ARG A 116 -8.40 -20.07 19.20
C ARG A 116 -7.08 -19.72 18.51
N MET A 117 -6.61 -20.56 17.59
CA MET A 117 -5.41 -20.26 16.80
C MET A 117 -5.63 -19.10 15.81
N GLN A 118 -6.84 -18.96 15.26
CA GLN A 118 -7.21 -17.82 14.41
C GLN A 118 -7.43 -16.53 15.21
N SER A 119 -7.73 -16.61 16.50
CA SER A 119 -7.87 -15.44 17.39
C SER A 119 -6.54 -14.95 17.98
N ALA A 120 -5.46 -15.70 17.85
CA ALA A 120 -4.12 -15.19 18.04
C ALA A 120 -3.77 -14.38 16.79
N SER A 121 -4.16 -13.09 16.75
CA SER A 121 -3.60 -12.14 15.78
C SER A 121 -2.10 -12.35 15.82
N PRO A 122 -1.43 -12.63 14.69
CA PRO A 122 0.02 -12.72 14.67
C PRO A 122 0.54 -11.42 15.29
N VAL A 123 1.35 -11.52 16.34
CA VAL A 123 1.99 -10.35 16.91
C VAL A 123 2.78 -9.74 15.76
N ALA A 124 2.31 -8.60 15.27
CA ALA A 124 2.96 -7.93 14.16
C ALA A 124 4.40 -7.62 14.57
N GLU A 125 5.34 -8.17 13.85
CA GLU A 125 6.76 -7.89 14.06
C GLU A 125 7.02 -6.42 13.74
N THR A 126 7.80 -5.76 14.57
CA THR A 126 8.20 -4.37 14.33
C THR A 126 9.40 -4.35 13.41
N LEU A 127 9.25 -3.69 12.28
CA LEU A 127 10.29 -3.47 11.27
C LEU A 127 10.86 -2.06 11.41
N GLU A 128 12.14 -1.92 11.20
CA GLU A 128 12.83 -0.63 11.21
C GLU A 128 13.66 -0.49 9.93
N ILE A 129 13.51 0.65 9.26
CA ILE A 129 14.30 1.01 8.08
C ILE A 129 15.02 2.32 8.37
N ARG A 130 16.33 2.35 8.11
CA ARG A 130 17.18 3.53 8.24
C ARG A 130 17.80 3.92 6.91
N THR A 131 17.88 5.22 6.67
CA THR A 131 18.65 5.78 5.55
C THR A 131 19.98 6.29 6.05
N ASN A 132 21.04 6.03 5.29
CA ASN A 132 22.34 6.62 5.58
C ASN A 132 22.35 8.12 5.27
N PRO A 133 23.20 8.91 5.93
CA PRO A 133 23.40 10.32 5.61
C PRO A 133 23.68 10.55 4.12
N GLY A 134 23.01 11.54 3.52
CA GLY A 134 23.12 11.87 2.09
C GLY A 134 22.36 10.96 1.14
N MET A 135 21.68 9.93 1.62
CA MET A 135 20.93 8.96 0.81
C MET A 135 19.42 9.09 1.03
N THR A 136 18.65 8.56 0.10
CA THR A 136 17.19 8.42 0.23
C THR A 136 16.79 6.95 0.01
N THR A 137 15.74 6.50 0.68
CA THR A 137 15.20 5.14 0.53
C THR A 137 13.71 5.20 0.23
N ARG A 138 13.24 4.33 -0.68
CA ARG A 138 11.83 4.23 -1.07
C ARG A 138 11.30 2.85 -0.73
N LEU A 139 10.09 2.79 -0.18
CA LEU A 139 9.46 1.53 0.21
C LEU A 139 7.94 1.62 0.12
N HIS A 140 7.29 0.46 0.13
CA HIS A 140 5.86 0.35 0.34
C HIS A 140 5.60 -0.34 1.68
N LEU A 141 4.68 0.22 2.45
CA LEU A 141 4.20 -0.37 3.68
C LEU A 141 3.19 -1.49 3.41
N PRO A 142 2.86 -2.33 4.40
CA PRO A 142 1.94 -3.46 4.23
C PRO A 142 0.52 -3.08 3.76
N ASP A 143 0.10 -1.83 3.97
CA ASP A 143 -1.19 -1.29 3.53
C ASP A 143 -1.18 -0.69 2.12
N GLY A 144 -0.02 -0.75 1.43
CA GLY A 144 0.19 -0.16 0.11
C GLY A 144 0.61 1.32 0.14
N THR A 145 0.74 1.94 1.32
CA THR A 145 1.26 3.30 1.46
C THR A 145 2.69 3.38 0.92
N TYR A 146 2.94 4.33 0.02
CA TYR A 146 4.30 4.62 -0.46
C TYR A 146 4.98 5.60 0.47
N VAL A 147 6.25 5.34 0.78
CA VAL A 147 7.09 6.19 1.62
C VAL A 147 8.44 6.41 0.97
N CYS A 148 8.87 7.67 0.94
CA CYS A 148 10.24 8.05 0.61
C CYS A 148 10.90 8.61 1.88
N LEU A 149 12.00 8.00 2.33
CA LEU A 149 12.78 8.46 3.49
C LEU A 149 13.96 9.29 3.03
N ASN A 150 14.16 10.45 3.65
CA ASN A 150 15.30 11.32 3.37
C ASN A 150 16.55 10.91 4.17
N SER A 151 17.62 11.61 3.97
CA SER A 151 18.94 11.47 4.58
C SER A 151 18.86 11.31 6.12
N GLY A 152 19.54 10.30 6.67
CA GLY A 152 19.64 10.10 8.11
C GLY A 152 18.31 9.87 8.84
N SER A 153 17.29 9.36 8.14
CA SER A 153 15.95 9.15 8.70
C SER A 153 15.72 7.69 9.07
N THR A 154 14.85 7.48 10.04
CA THR A 154 14.45 6.15 10.51
C THR A 154 12.92 6.07 10.51
N LEU A 155 12.38 5.00 9.92
CA LEU A 155 10.96 4.66 9.96
C LEU A 155 10.78 3.31 10.65
N THR A 156 9.95 3.28 11.69
CA THR A 156 9.57 2.07 12.42
C THR A 156 8.08 1.81 12.19
N TYR A 157 7.72 0.60 11.75
CA TYR A 157 6.35 0.22 11.42
C TYR A 157 6.12 -1.28 11.65
N PRO A 158 4.88 -1.74 11.85
CA PRO A 158 4.57 -3.17 12.03
C PRO A 158 4.58 -3.91 10.68
N SER A 159 4.92 -5.19 10.69
CA SER A 159 4.87 -6.08 9.51
C SER A 159 3.45 -6.25 8.95
N SER A 160 2.41 -5.93 9.74
CA SER A 160 1.01 -5.85 9.33
C SER A 160 0.24 -4.90 10.24
N PHE A 161 -0.73 -4.16 9.68
CA PHE A 161 -1.62 -3.28 10.45
C PHE A 161 -2.87 -4.07 10.86
N THR A 162 -2.90 -4.58 12.08
CA THR A 162 -3.99 -5.44 12.60
C THR A 162 -4.96 -4.75 13.56
N GLY A 163 -4.68 -3.47 13.90
CA GLY A 163 -5.50 -2.66 14.82
C GLY A 163 -6.43 -1.68 14.13
N ASP A 164 -7.13 -0.88 14.92
CA ASP A 164 -8.03 0.20 14.45
C ASP A 164 -7.27 1.37 13.81
N THR A 165 -5.95 1.38 13.92
CA THR A 165 -5.08 2.42 13.36
C THR A 165 -3.88 1.81 12.66
N ARG A 166 -3.39 2.53 11.65
CA ARG A 166 -2.14 2.23 10.94
C ARG A 166 -1.05 3.17 11.49
N SER A 167 -0.36 2.74 12.53
CA SER A 167 0.61 3.59 13.25
C SER A 167 2.04 3.28 12.84
N VAL A 168 2.82 4.33 12.58
CA VAL A 168 4.26 4.29 12.29
C VAL A 168 4.98 5.35 13.11
N TYR A 169 6.30 5.18 13.30
CA TYR A 169 7.16 6.14 14.01
C TYR A 169 8.23 6.64 13.06
N LEU A 170 8.34 7.96 12.94
CA LEU A 170 9.33 8.64 12.11
C LEU A 170 10.29 9.45 12.96
N VAL A 171 11.59 9.27 12.72
CA VAL A 171 12.66 10.15 13.15
C VAL A 171 13.38 10.64 11.90
N GLY A 172 13.47 11.94 11.68
CA GLY A 172 14.01 12.51 10.44
C GLY A 172 12.94 13.01 9.49
N GLU A 173 13.12 12.84 8.20
CA GLU A 173 12.21 13.36 7.16
C GLU A 173 11.70 12.25 6.24
N ALA A 174 10.39 12.27 5.99
CA ALA A 174 9.74 11.36 5.08
C ALA A 174 8.59 12.01 4.32
N TYR A 175 8.46 11.63 3.07
CA TYR A 175 7.30 11.88 2.24
C TYR A 175 6.41 10.64 2.19
N PHE A 176 5.11 10.85 2.36
CA PHE A 176 4.10 9.79 2.38
C PHE A 176 3.05 10.01 1.31
N GLU A 177 2.73 8.94 0.56
CA GLU A 177 1.50 8.81 -0.23
C GLU A 177 0.68 7.72 0.42
N VAL A 178 -0.20 8.13 1.35
CA VAL A 178 -0.95 7.19 2.18
C VAL A 178 -2.10 6.58 1.41
N ALA A 179 -2.16 5.25 1.37
CA ALA A 179 -3.25 4.51 0.77
C ALA A 179 -4.60 4.90 1.40
N PRO A 180 -5.62 5.30 0.61
CA PRO A 180 -6.90 5.75 1.13
C PRO A 180 -7.61 4.66 1.94
N ASN A 181 -7.99 5.00 3.19
CA ASN A 181 -8.79 4.13 4.04
C ASN A 181 -9.57 4.99 5.05
N THR A 182 -10.88 5.09 4.89
CA THR A 182 -11.75 5.91 5.75
C THR A 182 -12.08 5.26 7.09
N GLN A 183 -11.88 3.95 7.23
CA GLN A 183 -12.18 3.21 8.46
C GLN A 183 -10.98 3.17 9.42
N HIS A 184 -9.75 3.05 8.88
CA HIS A 184 -8.53 2.94 9.67
C HIS A 184 -7.61 4.11 9.36
N ARG A 185 -7.52 5.07 10.29
CA ARG A 185 -6.64 6.23 10.16
C ARG A 185 -5.17 5.81 10.16
N PHE A 186 -4.35 6.53 9.39
CA PHE A 186 -2.91 6.41 9.39
C PHE A 186 -2.30 7.46 10.32
N ILE A 187 -1.41 7.05 11.20
CA ILE A 187 -0.80 7.94 12.20
C ILE A 187 0.71 7.85 12.10
N VAL A 188 1.36 8.98 11.82
CA VAL A 188 2.81 9.12 11.90
C VAL A 188 3.16 9.77 13.22
N HIS A 189 3.73 9.01 14.14
CA HIS A 189 4.28 9.53 15.39
C HIS A 189 5.66 10.11 15.13
N THR A 190 5.95 11.24 15.72
CA THR A 190 7.25 11.92 15.62
C THR A 190 7.86 12.12 17.02
N PRO A 191 9.13 12.49 17.13
CA PRO A 191 9.71 12.96 18.38
C PRO A 191 8.86 14.05 19.04
N SER A 192 9.08 14.34 20.31
CA SER A 192 8.41 15.41 21.06
C SER A 192 6.90 15.23 21.21
N GLN A 193 6.41 13.99 21.17
CA GLN A 193 5.01 13.62 21.43
C GLN A 193 4.01 14.32 20.49
N SER A 194 4.42 14.61 19.27
CA SER A 194 3.53 15.06 18.22
C SER A 194 3.21 13.91 17.24
N ALA A 195 2.14 14.07 16.47
CA ALA A 195 1.75 13.08 15.49
C ALA A 195 0.97 13.73 14.32
N VAL A 196 1.03 13.09 13.17
CA VAL A 196 0.24 13.43 12.00
C VAL A 196 -0.77 12.32 11.73
N GLU A 197 -2.05 12.69 11.62
CA GLU A 197 -3.18 11.79 11.43
C GLU A 197 -3.86 12.06 10.09
N VAL A 198 -4.02 11.02 9.26
CA VAL A 198 -4.59 11.11 7.92
C VAL A 198 -5.44 9.88 7.55
N TYR A 199 -6.23 9.97 6.46
CA TYR A 199 -7.05 8.88 5.92
C TYR A 199 -6.72 8.50 4.47
N GLY A 200 -5.86 9.25 3.80
CA GLY A 200 -5.46 9.10 2.40
C GLY A 200 -4.99 10.46 1.91
N THR A 201 -3.69 10.69 1.91
CA THR A 201 -3.12 12.04 1.89
C THR A 201 -1.68 11.98 1.40
N HIS A 202 -1.25 12.99 0.65
CA HIS A 202 0.12 13.17 0.24
C HIS A 202 0.75 14.33 1.02
N PHE A 203 1.79 14.04 1.80
CA PHE A 203 2.41 15.03 2.69
C PHE A 203 3.86 14.69 3.03
N ASN A 204 4.60 15.70 3.40
CA ASN A 204 5.96 15.59 3.93
C ASN A 204 5.99 15.90 5.42
N ILE A 205 6.76 15.14 6.19
CA ILE A 205 7.07 15.45 7.59
C ILE A 205 8.58 15.53 7.74
N GLU A 206 9.04 16.55 8.40
CA GLU A 206 10.41 16.74 8.86
C GLU A 206 10.41 16.84 10.38
N ALA A 207 11.10 15.91 11.06
CA ALA A 207 11.13 15.77 12.53
C ALA A 207 12.48 15.18 12.98
N TYR A 208 13.57 15.90 12.69
CA TYR A 208 14.91 15.52 13.15
C TYR A 208 15.08 15.82 14.64
N PRO A 209 15.74 14.96 15.43
CA PRO A 209 15.92 15.17 16.87
C PRO A 209 16.72 16.43 17.20
N ASP A 210 17.66 16.80 16.32
CA ASP A 210 18.54 17.96 16.50
C ASP A 210 17.89 19.27 16.04
N ASP A 211 16.70 19.22 15.42
CA ASP A 211 15.92 20.39 15.02
C ASP A 211 14.80 20.65 16.04
N PRO A 212 14.71 21.86 16.59
CA PRO A 212 13.61 22.22 17.49
C PRO A 212 12.25 22.30 16.76
N ASN A 213 12.24 22.30 15.42
CA ASN A 213 11.04 22.41 14.64
C ASN A 213 10.60 21.07 14.06
N ILE A 214 9.31 20.81 14.14
CA ILE A 214 8.65 19.75 13.35
C ILE A 214 7.85 20.43 12.27
N THR A 215 8.17 20.08 11.00
CA THR A 215 7.53 20.69 9.85
C THR A 215 6.65 19.65 9.15
N THR A 216 5.42 20.04 8.77
CA THR A 216 4.52 19.22 7.99
C THR A 216 4.00 20.00 6.80
N THR A 217 4.21 19.51 5.59
CA THR A 217 3.76 20.12 4.33
C THR A 217 2.72 19.25 3.67
N LEU A 218 1.55 19.78 3.38
CA LEU A 218 0.44 19.06 2.77
C LEU A 218 0.28 19.43 1.31
N THR A 219 0.29 18.42 0.42
CA THR A 219 0.07 18.60 -1.02
C THR A 219 -1.31 18.15 -1.46
N GLU A 220 -1.84 17.04 -0.91
CA GLU A 220 -3.15 16.51 -1.28
C GLU A 220 -3.84 15.88 -0.09
N GLY A 221 -5.16 16.05 0.02
CA GLY A 221 -6.00 15.47 1.05
C GLY A 221 -6.18 16.37 2.27
N LYS A 222 -6.16 15.80 3.47
CA LYS A 222 -6.31 16.50 4.75
C LYS A 222 -5.39 15.92 5.81
N VAL A 223 -4.73 16.78 6.58
CA VAL A 223 -3.85 16.41 7.69
C VAL A 223 -4.42 16.96 8.99
N GLY A 224 -4.51 16.10 10.00
CA GLY A 224 -4.66 16.49 11.40
C GLY A 224 -3.31 16.43 12.11
N PHE A 225 -2.76 17.57 12.48
CA PHE A 225 -1.52 17.64 13.26
C PHE A 225 -1.87 17.67 14.76
N LEU A 226 -1.35 16.70 15.50
CA LEU A 226 -1.52 16.55 16.94
C LEU A 226 -0.25 17.04 17.63
N TYR A 227 -0.37 17.90 18.64
CA TYR A 227 0.75 18.46 19.36
C TYR A 227 0.40 18.73 20.81
N LYS A 228 1.40 18.88 21.66
CA LYS A 228 1.21 19.27 23.06
C LYS A 228 1.37 20.76 23.24
N GLU A 229 0.46 21.34 24.05
CA GLU A 229 0.60 22.68 24.59
C GLU A 229 0.38 22.58 26.11
N GLY A 230 1.47 22.63 26.85
CA GLY A 230 1.49 22.26 28.26
C GLY A 230 1.16 20.78 28.45
N THR A 231 0.11 20.49 29.22
CA THR A 231 -0.36 19.12 29.47
C THR A 231 -1.47 18.68 28.51
N ILE A 232 -1.96 19.56 27.63
CA ILE A 232 -3.13 19.33 26.77
C ILE A 232 -2.65 18.94 25.38
N THR A 233 -3.22 17.85 24.82
CA THR A 233 -3.04 17.52 23.42
C THR A 233 -4.04 18.32 22.58
N LYS A 234 -3.55 19.13 21.66
CA LYS A 234 -4.32 19.90 20.70
C LYS A 234 -4.22 19.28 19.31
N ARG A 235 -5.22 19.57 18.48
CA ARG A 235 -5.27 19.17 17.09
C ARG A 235 -5.51 20.39 16.21
N THR A 236 -4.74 20.52 15.14
CA THR A 236 -4.97 21.51 14.10
C THR A 236 -5.07 20.83 12.73
N MET A 237 -5.87 21.39 11.83
CA MET A 237 -6.05 20.85 10.49
C MET A 237 -5.22 21.65 9.49
N LEU A 238 -4.65 20.96 8.49
CA LEU A 238 -4.00 21.56 7.33
C LEU A 238 -4.83 21.26 6.09
N ASP A 239 -4.85 22.23 5.19
CA ASP A 239 -5.37 22.12 3.84
C ASP A 239 -4.20 22.03 2.82
N PRO A 240 -4.43 21.51 1.60
CA PRO A 240 -3.42 21.46 0.56
C PRO A 240 -2.79 22.83 0.27
N GLY A 241 -1.47 22.85 0.05
CA GLY A 241 -0.67 24.07 -0.12
C GLY A 241 -0.32 24.77 1.19
N GLN A 242 -0.51 24.12 2.33
CA GLN A 242 -0.10 24.64 3.63
C GLN A 242 1.12 23.89 4.19
N LYS A 243 2.01 24.65 4.81
CA LYS A 243 3.15 24.21 5.61
C LYS A 243 2.94 24.64 7.05
N LEU A 244 3.00 23.69 7.96
CA LEU A 244 2.90 23.92 9.41
C LEU A 244 4.27 23.69 10.02
N ILE A 245 4.69 24.59 10.89
CA ILE A 245 5.91 24.50 11.66
C ILE A 245 5.54 24.54 13.14
N TYR A 246 5.91 23.50 13.87
CA TYR A 246 5.73 23.40 15.32
C TYR A 246 7.08 23.48 16.00
N ASP A 247 7.33 24.61 16.71
CA ASP A 247 8.49 24.80 17.57
C ASP A 247 8.28 24.03 18.86
N THR A 248 9.02 22.95 19.05
CA THR A 248 8.89 22.04 20.21
C THR A 248 9.43 22.66 21.50
N THR A 249 10.36 23.62 21.40
CA THR A 249 10.96 24.31 22.55
C THR A 249 9.98 25.32 23.16
N ASN A 250 9.36 26.14 22.30
CA ASN A 250 8.44 27.19 22.73
C ASN A 250 6.98 26.74 22.67
N GLN A 251 6.69 25.53 22.17
CA GLN A 251 5.36 24.99 21.95
C GLN A 251 4.47 25.91 21.08
N ARG A 252 5.08 26.57 20.10
CA ARG A 252 4.44 27.51 19.20
C ARG A 252 4.22 26.88 17.83
N LEU A 253 3.06 27.15 17.27
CA LEU A 253 2.69 26.67 15.97
C LEU A 253 2.53 27.84 15.02
N SER A 254 3.18 27.75 13.84
CA SER A 254 3.02 28.71 12.75
C SER A 254 2.58 28.00 11.49
N ARG A 255 1.86 28.72 10.63
CA ARG A 255 1.33 28.18 9.36
C ARG A 255 1.69 29.13 8.23
N HIS A 256 2.15 28.56 7.12
CA HIS A 256 2.57 29.26 5.93
C HIS A 256 1.93 28.63 4.68
N LEU A 257 1.76 29.42 3.65
CA LEU A 257 1.42 28.91 2.32
C LEU A 257 2.71 28.49 1.62
N THR A 258 2.65 27.40 0.87
CA THR A 258 3.77 26.89 0.08
C THR A 258 3.27 26.22 -1.19
N SER A 259 4.09 26.25 -2.26
CA SER A 259 3.88 25.44 -3.46
C SER A 259 4.20 23.94 -3.23
N GLY A 260 4.95 23.63 -2.16
CA GLY A 260 5.51 22.31 -1.90
C GLY A 260 6.75 21.98 -2.71
N LEU A 261 7.10 22.80 -3.72
CA LEU A 261 8.21 22.50 -4.64
C LEU A 261 9.56 22.41 -3.92
N SER A 262 9.82 23.31 -3.00
CA SER A 262 11.07 23.33 -2.22
C SER A 262 11.14 22.13 -1.26
N GLU A 263 10.06 21.92 -0.49
CA GLU A 263 9.97 20.90 0.55
C GLU A 263 9.99 19.46 0.00
N LEU A 264 9.55 19.25 -1.25
CA LEU A 264 9.43 17.94 -1.86
C LEU A 264 10.51 17.62 -2.90
N SER A 265 11.32 18.62 -3.28
CA SER A 265 12.34 18.47 -4.34
C SER A 265 13.32 17.33 -4.09
N TRP A 266 13.62 17.05 -2.86
CA TRP A 266 14.53 15.98 -2.45
C TRP A 266 14.04 14.58 -2.83
N THR A 267 12.72 14.36 -2.94
CA THR A 267 12.14 13.07 -3.39
C THR A 267 12.56 12.71 -4.81
N GLU A 268 12.85 13.73 -5.65
CA GLU A 268 13.36 13.59 -7.00
C GLU A 268 14.89 13.73 -7.10
N GLY A 269 15.58 13.83 -5.94
CA GLY A 269 17.03 14.05 -5.90
C GLY A 269 17.46 15.47 -6.31
N LYS A 270 16.54 16.43 -6.29
CA LYS A 270 16.76 17.83 -6.59
C LYS A 270 16.82 18.66 -5.31
N ILE A 271 17.37 19.87 -5.43
CA ILE A 271 17.24 20.94 -4.44
C ILE A 271 16.63 22.12 -5.18
N ILE A 272 15.45 22.56 -4.74
CA ILE A 272 14.76 23.72 -5.30
C ILE A 272 14.65 24.78 -4.23
N PHE A 273 15.24 25.91 -4.48
CA PHE A 273 15.06 27.13 -3.68
C PHE A 273 14.02 28.01 -4.36
N GLU A 274 12.99 28.38 -3.64
CA GLU A 274 11.91 29.25 -4.10
C GLU A 274 11.79 30.43 -3.13
N ASN A 275 12.54 31.50 -3.39
CA ASN A 275 12.68 32.63 -2.46
C ASN A 275 13.06 32.17 -1.04
N THR A 276 13.90 31.13 -0.95
CA THR A 276 14.25 30.43 0.28
C THR A 276 15.27 31.24 1.09
N PRO A 277 15.01 31.52 2.39
CA PRO A 277 15.98 32.22 3.24
C PRO A 277 17.24 31.38 3.48
N LEU A 278 18.37 32.06 3.71
CA LEU A 278 19.68 31.41 3.89
C LEU A 278 19.65 30.28 4.92
N PRO A 279 19.08 30.43 6.14
CA PRO A 279 19.08 29.36 7.12
C PRO A 279 18.39 28.10 6.61
N GLU A 280 17.25 28.24 5.94
CA GLU A 280 16.49 27.12 5.35
C GLU A 280 17.26 26.50 4.17
N ALA A 281 17.88 27.33 3.32
CA ALA A 281 18.71 26.83 2.21
C ALA A 281 19.92 26.03 2.71
N LEU A 282 20.60 26.50 3.77
CA LEU A 282 21.72 25.79 4.39
C LEU A 282 21.26 24.50 5.07
N HIS A 283 20.08 24.51 5.70
CA HIS A 283 19.48 23.32 6.29
C HIS A 283 19.23 22.23 5.22
N MET A 284 18.64 22.59 4.09
CA MET A 284 18.43 21.67 2.95
C MET A 284 19.76 21.12 2.40
N LEU A 285 20.77 21.97 2.25
CA LEU A 285 22.10 21.55 1.81
C LEU A 285 22.78 20.63 2.85
N GLY A 286 22.63 20.95 4.13
CA GLY A 286 23.17 20.16 5.25
C GLY A 286 22.67 18.72 5.20
N LYS A 287 21.36 18.53 4.99
CA LYS A 287 20.75 17.21 4.84
C LYS A 287 21.26 16.47 3.60
N ARG A 288 21.29 17.17 2.45
CA ARG A 288 21.68 16.56 1.18
C ARG A 288 23.13 16.11 1.12
N PHE A 289 24.04 16.90 1.70
CA PHE A 289 25.48 16.69 1.62
C PHE A 289 26.12 16.18 2.92
N ASN A 290 25.31 15.99 3.95
CA ASN A 290 25.76 15.56 5.28
C ASN A 290 26.84 16.51 5.87
N VAL A 291 26.53 17.81 5.90
CA VAL A 291 27.41 18.86 6.40
C VAL A 291 26.70 19.74 7.42
N ASP A 292 27.43 20.27 8.37
CA ASP A 292 26.93 21.26 9.33
C ASP A 292 27.40 22.67 8.93
N PHE A 293 26.47 23.63 8.93
CA PHE A 293 26.76 25.01 8.62
C PHE A 293 26.77 25.86 9.88
N ILE A 294 27.78 26.70 10.04
CA ILE A 294 27.92 27.67 11.13
C ILE A 294 27.86 29.06 10.55
N VAL A 295 26.76 29.78 10.78
CA VAL A 295 26.60 31.15 10.28
C VAL A 295 27.13 32.12 11.35
N LYS A 296 28.22 32.83 11.03
CA LYS A 296 28.84 33.83 11.94
C LYS A 296 28.17 35.19 11.90
N ASN A 297 27.64 35.57 10.76
CA ASN A 297 27.01 36.87 10.54
C ASN A 297 25.49 36.70 10.35
N THR A 298 24.74 36.98 11.42
CA THR A 298 23.28 36.83 11.43
C THR A 298 22.55 37.73 10.40
N LYS A 299 23.20 38.83 9.94
CA LYS A 299 22.64 39.69 8.89
C LYS A 299 22.50 38.98 7.55
N LEU A 300 23.25 37.89 7.34
CA LEU A 300 23.13 37.07 6.14
C LEU A 300 21.84 36.24 6.11
N ASN A 301 21.18 36.03 7.23
CA ASN A 301 19.94 35.23 7.35
C ASN A 301 18.80 35.81 6.52
N ASP A 302 18.81 37.10 6.20
CA ASP A 302 17.82 37.77 5.37
C ASP A 302 18.03 37.51 3.87
N SER A 303 19.19 36.98 3.47
CA SER A 303 19.50 36.63 2.09
C SER A 303 18.56 35.53 1.59
N ARG A 304 18.05 35.67 0.38
CA ARG A 304 17.10 34.71 -0.20
C ARG A 304 17.61 34.19 -1.52
N PHE A 305 17.30 32.93 -1.79
CA PHE A 305 17.78 32.21 -2.97
C PHE A 305 16.64 31.63 -3.77
N THR A 306 16.78 31.68 -5.08
CA THR A 306 15.89 31.01 -6.04
C THR A 306 16.75 30.29 -7.06
N GLY A 307 16.49 29.00 -7.24
CA GLY A 307 17.24 28.18 -8.20
C GLY A 307 16.99 26.68 -8.02
N THR A 308 17.36 25.91 -9.04
CA THR A 308 17.22 24.45 -9.04
C THR A 308 18.58 23.79 -9.23
N PHE A 309 18.92 22.86 -8.37
CA PHE A 309 20.16 22.07 -8.41
C PHE A 309 19.83 20.59 -8.45
N THR A 310 20.50 19.86 -9.34
CA THR A 310 20.28 18.42 -9.54
C THR A 310 21.54 17.60 -9.27
N THR A 311 22.62 17.89 -10.00
CA THR A 311 23.87 17.12 -9.97
C THR A 311 25.07 17.93 -9.47
N GLN A 312 24.84 19.19 -9.09
CA GLN A 312 25.91 20.08 -8.65
C GLN A 312 26.49 19.62 -7.30
N ARG A 313 27.83 19.70 -7.19
CA ARG A 313 28.52 19.52 -5.93
C ARG A 313 28.27 20.72 -5.00
N LEU A 314 28.41 20.48 -3.70
CA LEU A 314 28.16 21.49 -2.67
C LEU A 314 28.95 22.80 -2.91
N GLU A 315 30.26 22.68 -3.23
CA GLU A 315 31.14 23.86 -3.45
C GLU A 315 30.62 24.74 -4.60
N LYS A 316 30.04 24.10 -5.64
CA LYS A 316 29.48 24.83 -6.76
C LYS A 316 28.22 25.59 -6.38
N ILE A 317 27.38 25.01 -5.52
CA ILE A 317 26.18 25.66 -5.00
C ILE A 317 26.59 26.84 -4.07
N LEU A 318 27.53 26.60 -3.17
CA LEU A 318 28.05 27.65 -2.29
C LEU A 318 28.72 28.79 -3.08
N LYS A 319 29.36 28.47 -4.22
CA LYS A 319 29.91 29.49 -5.12
C LYS A 319 28.80 30.35 -5.75
N TYR A 320 27.64 29.80 -6.06
CA TYR A 320 26.50 30.60 -6.50
C TYR A 320 26.00 31.53 -5.38
N PHE A 321 25.98 31.09 -4.12
CA PHE A 321 25.63 31.92 -2.97
C PHE A 321 26.63 33.06 -2.79
N GLU A 322 27.93 32.80 -2.97
CA GLU A 322 28.98 33.79 -2.91
C GLU A 322 28.79 34.89 -3.99
N ILE A 323 28.49 34.50 -5.23
CA ILE A 323 28.29 35.41 -6.34
C ILE A 323 27.01 36.25 -6.17
N SER A 324 25.91 35.63 -5.72
CA SER A 324 24.60 36.27 -5.66
C SER A 324 24.41 37.17 -4.44
N SER A 325 25.00 36.80 -3.30
CA SER A 325 24.71 37.44 -2.01
C SER A 325 25.96 37.88 -1.24
N ARG A 326 27.15 37.86 -1.86
CA ARG A 326 28.45 38.21 -1.25
C ARG A 326 28.78 37.38 0.00
N ILE A 327 28.14 36.22 0.18
CA ILE A 327 28.42 35.27 1.24
C ILE A 327 29.81 34.68 0.96
N ARG A 328 30.62 34.56 2.00
CA ARG A 328 31.88 33.80 1.98
C ARG A 328 31.75 32.56 2.80
N TRP A 329 32.52 31.54 2.45
CA TRP A 329 32.49 30.27 3.15
C TRP A 329 33.88 29.63 3.20
N ARG A 330 34.11 28.80 4.22
CA ARG A 330 35.32 27.98 4.33
C ARG A 330 35.02 26.70 5.08
N TYR A 331 35.78 25.67 4.80
CA TYR A 331 35.80 24.48 5.63
C TYR A 331 36.45 24.78 6.96
N LEU A 332 35.86 24.30 8.04
CA LEU A 332 36.51 24.29 9.34
C LEU A 332 37.28 22.98 9.45
N ASN A 333 38.61 23.08 9.52
CA ASN A 333 39.45 21.94 9.88
C ASN A 333 39.29 21.72 11.40
N ASP A 334 38.48 20.76 11.75
CA ASP A 334 38.36 20.34 13.17
C ASP A 334 39.45 19.29 13.42
N PRO A 335 40.33 19.51 14.41
CA PRO A 335 41.33 18.52 14.78
C PRO A 335 40.73 17.26 15.41
N ASP A 336 39.46 17.27 15.83
CA ASP A 336 38.74 16.11 16.36
C ASP A 336 38.32 15.16 15.25
N ILE A 337 39.15 14.15 15.02
CA ILE A 337 39.01 13.09 14.01
C ILE A 337 37.73 12.23 14.20
N HIS A 338 36.91 12.48 15.20
CA HIS A 338 35.71 11.71 15.54
C HIS A 338 34.38 12.35 15.10
N GLN A 339 34.42 13.47 14.37
CA GLN A 339 33.16 14.08 13.90
C GLN A 339 32.69 13.44 12.60
N GLU A 340 31.50 12.87 12.64
CA GLU A 340 30.86 12.20 11.49
C GLU A 340 30.44 13.18 10.37
N LYS A 341 30.40 14.51 10.64
CA LYS A 341 29.99 15.54 9.70
C LYS A 341 31.04 16.59 9.47
N MET A 342 31.23 16.95 8.20
CA MET A 342 32.07 18.07 7.80
C MET A 342 31.41 19.40 8.21
N ARG A 343 32.18 20.36 8.70
CA ARG A 343 31.69 21.68 9.11
C ARG A 343 32.11 22.77 8.13
N ILE A 344 31.16 23.64 7.81
CA ILE A 344 31.37 24.79 6.92
C ILE A 344 30.93 26.06 7.62
N GLU A 345 31.86 27.03 7.72
CA GLU A 345 31.55 28.34 8.24
C GLU A 345 31.10 29.29 7.12
N ILE A 346 30.03 30.03 7.40
CA ILE A 346 29.42 31.04 6.52
C ILE A 346 29.61 32.41 7.16
N TYR A 347 30.23 33.36 6.46
CA TYR A 347 30.55 34.69 6.99
C TYR A 347 30.54 35.78 5.94
#